data_ec9547a76127be72c100a04366c39408
#
_entry.id   ec9547a76127be72c100a04366c39408
#
_cell.length_a   1.000
_cell.length_b   1.000
_cell.length_c   1.000
_cell.angle_alpha   90.00
_cell.angle_beta   90.00
_cell.angle_gamma   90.00
#
_symmetry.space_group_name_H-M   'P 1'
#
loop_
_entity.id
_entity.type
_entity.pdbx_description
1 polymer ?
#
loop_
_entity_poly.entity_id
_entity_poly.type
_entity_poly.pdbx_seq_one_letter_code
_entity_poly.pdbx_strand_id
1 'polypeptide(L)'
;MITNTYQYMTDMHGFLQRVASAQRRSNIVKFRLGPKKIYMVSGEKNIHAINTPSHSISPEVFFLDVMANVWGAKPTELVKFRQDKSGRRKNPIPGHELPPGEPRLWHGQHHIYSEFLQRTDRANFLTTKYFDLFSDRLVQQPLNEWREVRLCEFFESEMAEAALEALMGPRLVELNPGFWPMMWEFARIAPQLMWGLPRWMNPGPWKTQAEFQAMCRRYIDAAAKAFDPTGPEADAEWEPQYGSRMARELVKWATENLSPETTAGMVATFIFGTNANSVPMSTWALMHLVADPALYRAVRDECLAASTTDTVTGRRGFDPQKLFGMPLLQSVYIETLRLHVSINVTREVTQPITLDGFLLTPGSLIQAPSQIGQYNEGVWSAPGHPASEFWGYRNLKRESEKPEFTMTGKTSSFFPFGGGPSICPGRVFAKQEILMTIAALVTRFEIELIDWIHPDGIKSNRPAQNDQSLIGAVGIPPDRDMKVRWKRLW
;
A
#
# COMPACT_ATOMS: atom_id res chain seq x y z
N MET A 1 22.11 23.62 -2.29
CA MET A 1 21.36 23.08 -1.14
C MET A 1 19.89 23.43 -1.23
N ILE A 2 19.53 24.69 -1.22
CA ILE A 2 18.13 25.19 -1.27
C ILE A 2 17.36 24.64 -2.50
N THR A 3 17.96 24.70 -3.69
CA THR A 3 17.34 24.23 -4.93
C THR A 3 16.93 22.75 -4.90
N ASN A 4 17.78 21.86 -4.36
CA ASN A 4 17.45 20.43 -4.27
C ASN A 4 16.36 20.18 -3.24
N THR A 5 16.39 20.86 -2.08
CA THR A 5 15.36 20.73 -1.06
C THR A 5 14.01 21.19 -1.59
N TYR A 6 13.98 22.36 -2.24
CA TYR A 6 12.77 22.90 -2.82
C TYR A 6 12.16 21.94 -3.86
N GLN A 7 12.96 21.50 -4.84
CA GLN A 7 12.45 20.59 -5.87
C GLN A 7 12.06 19.22 -5.33
N TYR A 8 12.79 18.66 -4.36
CA TYR A 8 12.42 17.41 -3.69
C TYR A 8 11.04 17.48 -3.03
N MET A 9 10.67 18.66 -2.49
CA MET A 9 9.37 18.89 -1.81
C MET A 9 8.25 19.27 -2.77
N THR A 10 8.54 19.93 -3.88
CA THR A 10 7.52 20.54 -4.76
C THR A 10 7.40 19.88 -6.13
N ASP A 11 8.44 19.17 -6.58
CA ASP A 11 8.50 18.47 -7.88
C ASP A 11 9.36 17.22 -7.76
N MET A 12 8.85 16.24 -7.04
CA MET A 12 9.55 14.96 -6.84
C MET A 12 9.78 14.24 -8.18
N HIS A 13 8.84 14.32 -9.10
CA HIS A 13 8.98 13.68 -10.42
C HIS A 13 10.19 14.22 -11.19
N GLY A 14 10.27 15.53 -11.40
CA GLY A 14 11.40 16.16 -12.08
C GLY A 14 12.71 15.96 -11.32
N PHE A 15 12.65 15.91 -9.97
CA PHE A 15 13.83 15.60 -9.16
C PHE A 15 14.34 14.18 -9.44
N LEU A 16 13.47 13.17 -9.45
CA LEU A 16 13.85 11.78 -9.74
C LEU A 16 14.34 11.58 -11.17
N GLN A 17 13.80 12.31 -12.16
CA GLN A 17 14.33 12.30 -13.53
C GLN A 17 15.77 12.81 -13.60
N ARG A 18 16.10 13.88 -12.86
CA ARG A 18 17.50 14.36 -12.77
C ARG A 18 18.41 13.34 -12.08
N VAL A 19 17.93 12.70 -11.01
CA VAL A 19 18.68 11.64 -10.33
C VAL A 19 18.91 10.47 -11.28
N ALA A 20 17.90 9.99 -11.99
CA ALA A 20 18.01 8.92 -12.98
C ALA A 20 19.02 9.26 -14.08
N SER A 21 19.02 10.52 -14.58
CA SER A 21 20.02 10.99 -15.55
C SER A 21 21.44 10.98 -15.00
N ALA A 22 21.64 11.37 -13.73
CA ALA A 22 22.94 11.33 -13.08
C ALA A 22 23.39 9.87 -12.83
N GLN A 23 22.46 8.98 -12.53
CA GLN A 23 22.71 7.55 -12.28
C GLN A 23 23.12 6.76 -13.53
N ARG A 24 22.98 7.33 -14.73
CA ARG A 24 23.62 6.74 -15.94
C ARG A 24 25.15 6.70 -15.86
N ARG A 25 25.77 7.53 -15.00
CA ARG A 25 27.22 7.61 -14.82
C ARG A 25 27.71 6.94 -13.54
N SER A 26 26.86 6.82 -12.54
CA SER A 26 27.18 6.23 -11.24
C SER A 26 25.91 5.80 -10.54
N ASN A 27 25.84 4.56 -10.05
CA ASN A 27 24.66 4.05 -9.31
C ASN A 27 24.37 4.78 -8.00
N ILE A 28 25.22 5.72 -7.59
CA ILE A 28 25.07 6.51 -6.37
C ILE A 28 25.15 7.99 -6.69
N VAL A 29 24.10 8.73 -6.30
CA VAL A 29 24.02 10.19 -6.41
C VAL A 29 23.89 10.77 -5.01
N LYS A 30 24.81 11.70 -4.66
CA LYS A 30 24.83 12.39 -3.36
C LYS A 30 24.29 13.79 -3.47
N PHE A 31 23.41 14.17 -2.56
CA PHE A 31 22.94 15.56 -2.42
C PHE A 31 22.60 15.88 -0.96
N ARG A 32 22.12 17.08 -0.69
CA ARG A 32 21.66 17.52 0.63
C ARG A 32 20.20 17.94 0.59
N LEU A 33 19.44 17.47 1.61
CA LEU A 33 18.12 17.95 1.98
C LEU A 33 18.23 18.70 3.30
N GLY A 34 18.18 20.03 3.27
CA GLY A 34 18.53 20.79 4.46
C GLY A 34 19.90 20.36 5.02
N PRO A 35 19.98 20.03 6.30
CA PRO A 35 21.23 19.58 6.93
C PRO A 35 21.60 18.12 6.60
N LYS A 36 20.61 17.28 6.20
CA LYS A 36 20.82 15.84 5.98
C LYS A 36 21.54 15.56 4.67
N LYS A 37 22.53 14.65 4.72
CA LYS A 37 23.15 14.06 3.52
C LYS A 37 22.30 12.90 3.04
N ILE A 38 21.98 12.88 1.75
CA ILE A 38 21.21 11.81 1.12
C ILE A 38 22.07 11.15 0.04
N TYR A 39 22.07 9.85 -0.01
CA TYR A 39 22.64 9.04 -1.09
C TYR A 39 21.47 8.32 -1.77
N MET A 40 21.13 8.72 -2.98
CA MET A 40 20.19 7.95 -3.81
C MET A 40 20.93 6.88 -4.57
N VAL A 41 20.48 5.63 -4.39
CA VAL A 41 21.15 4.45 -4.93
C VAL A 41 20.24 3.72 -5.93
N SER A 42 20.86 3.11 -6.93
CA SER A 42 20.23 2.21 -7.89
C SER A 42 21.17 1.03 -8.20
N GLY A 43 20.70 0.13 -9.05
CA GLY A 43 21.45 -1.07 -9.43
C GLY A 43 21.30 -2.22 -8.43
N GLU A 44 21.33 -3.44 -8.95
CA GLU A 44 21.02 -4.67 -8.23
C GLU A 44 21.84 -4.85 -6.94
N LYS A 45 23.17 -4.65 -7.02
CA LYS A 45 24.07 -4.80 -5.86
C LYS A 45 23.71 -3.85 -4.72
N ASN A 46 23.43 -2.58 -5.04
CA ASN A 46 23.08 -1.57 -4.04
C ASN A 46 21.70 -1.84 -3.44
N ILE A 47 20.71 -2.19 -4.26
CA ILE A 47 19.37 -2.55 -3.79
C ILE A 47 19.41 -3.79 -2.89
N HIS A 48 20.21 -4.80 -3.25
CA HIS A 48 20.42 -5.97 -2.40
C HIS A 48 21.07 -5.57 -1.07
N ALA A 49 22.14 -4.78 -1.10
CA ALA A 49 22.88 -4.37 0.10
C ALA A 49 22.01 -3.60 1.11
N ILE A 50 21.16 -2.66 0.66
CA ILE A 50 20.30 -1.88 1.57
C ILE A 50 19.09 -2.68 2.10
N ASN A 51 18.77 -3.80 1.48
CA ASN A 51 17.68 -4.69 1.90
C ASN A 51 18.19 -5.90 2.70
N THR A 52 19.49 -6.13 2.73
CA THR A 52 20.10 -7.15 3.59
C THR A 52 20.23 -6.62 5.01
N PRO A 53 19.82 -7.39 6.03
CA PRO A 53 20.02 -7.00 7.42
C PRO A 53 21.48 -6.69 7.72
N SER A 54 21.75 -5.53 8.30
CA SER A 54 23.11 -5.05 8.58
C SER A 54 23.11 -4.20 9.84
N HIS A 55 24.20 -4.24 10.60
CA HIS A 55 24.42 -3.33 11.73
C HIS A 55 24.74 -1.89 11.28
N SER A 56 25.17 -1.73 10.03
CA SER A 56 25.58 -0.43 9.48
C SER A 56 24.45 0.34 8.80
N ILE A 57 23.30 -0.32 8.58
CA ILE A 57 22.15 0.28 7.88
C ILE A 57 20.86 -0.08 8.64
N SER A 58 20.13 0.95 9.09
CA SER A 58 18.87 0.78 9.83
C SER A 58 17.66 1.32 9.04
N PRO A 59 16.53 0.58 8.99
CA PRO A 59 15.27 1.09 8.48
C PRO A 59 14.49 1.94 9.50
N GLU A 60 14.90 1.96 10.77
CA GLU A 60 14.11 2.45 11.90
C GLU A 60 13.87 3.96 11.85
N VAL A 61 14.82 4.74 11.30
CA VAL A 61 14.68 6.19 11.19
C VAL A 61 13.37 6.60 10.47
N PHE A 62 13.04 5.91 9.38
CA PHE A 62 11.81 6.20 8.65
C PHE A 62 10.56 5.95 9.51
N PHE A 63 10.53 4.84 10.24
CA PHE A 63 9.41 4.53 11.12
C PHE A 63 9.30 5.49 12.30
N LEU A 64 10.43 5.93 12.86
CA LEU A 64 10.44 6.95 13.92
C LEU A 64 9.91 8.29 13.41
N ASP A 65 10.23 8.67 12.17
CA ASP A 65 9.68 9.87 11.53
C ASP A 65 8.15 9.73 11.29
N VAL A 66 7.67 8.55 10.85
CA VAL A 66 6.22 8.25 10.76
C VAL A 66 5.56 8.35 12.14
N MET A 67 6.15 7.73 13.15
CA MET A 67 5.60 7.77 14.52
C MET A 67 5.54 9.21 15.07
N ALA A 68 6.59 9.99 14.85
CA ALA A 68 6.64 11.38 15.32
C ALA A 68 5.65 12.28 14.59
N ASN A 69 5.60 12.19 13.26
CA ASN A 69 4.92 13.17 12.41
C ASN A 69 3.52 12.73 11.97
N VAL A 70 3.28 11.41 11.81
CA VAL A 70 2.00 10.89 11.33
C VAL A 70 1.16 10.30 12.48
N TRP A 71 1.77 9.57 13.43
CA TRP A 71 1.03 9.09 14.61
C TRP A 71 0.85 10.17 15.68
N GLY A 72 1.77 11.15 15.73
CA GLY A 72 1.81 12.13 16.82
C GLY A 72 2.36 11.53 18.11
N ALA A 73 3.27 10.55 18.00
CA ALA A 73 3.89 9.89 19.16
C ALA A 73 4.64 10.88 20.05
N LYS A 74 4.51 10.69 21.37
CA LYS A 74 5.18 11.52 22.37
C LYS A 74 6.70 11.31 22.33
N PRO A 75 7.51 12.33 22.62
CA PRO A 75 8.97 12.19 22.66
C PRO A 75 9.46 11.04 23.54
N THR A 76 8.79 10.80 24.68
CA THR A 76 9.11 9.70 25.60
C THR A 76 8.89 8.33 24.98
N GLU A 77 7.88 8.16 24.13
CA GLU A 77 7.61 6.91 23.42
C GLU A 77 8.65 6.68 22.31
N LEU A 78 8.99 7.74 21.57
CA LEU A 78 10.05 7.67 20.56
C LEU A 78 11.40 7.28 21.15
N VAL A 79 11.71 7.72 22.39
CA VAL A 79 12.92 7.32 23.12
C VAL A 79 12.90 5.81 23.39
N LYS A 80 11.78 5.24 23.87
CA LYS A 80 11.64 3.79 24.10
C LYS A 80 11.91 2.99 22.84
N PHE A 81 11.31 3.38 21.71
CA PHE A 81 11.55 2.72 20.42
C PHE A 81 13.01 2.86 19.94
N ARG A 82 13.66 4.00 20.18
CA ARG A 82 15.08 4.18 19.85
C ARG A 82 16.01 3.33 20.72
N GLN A 83 15.62 3.07 21.96
CA GLN A 83 16.39 2.23 22.89
C GLN A 83 16.21 0.74 22.64
N ASP A 84 15.06 0.31 22.12
CA ASP A 84 14.82 -1.07 21.73
C ASP A 84 15.66 -1.44 20.49
N LYS A 85 16.79 -2.10 20.72
CA LYS A 85 17.68 -2.65 19.70
C LYS A 85 17.46 -4.12 19.42
N SER A 86 16.46 -4.75 20.07
CA SER A 86 16.19 -6.19 19.96
C SER A 86 15.72 -6.63 18.57
N GLY A 87 15.28 -5.68 17.73
CA GLY A 87 14.86 -5.92 16.34
C GLY A 87 13.44 -6.47 16.20
N ARG A 88 13.03 -6.68 14.96
CA ARG A 88 11.65 -7.04 14.57
C ARG A 88 11.38 -8.55 14.51
N ARG A 89 12.42 -9.38 14.44
CA ARG A 89 12.30 -10.84 14.31
C ARG A 89 11.86 -11.50 15.63
N LYS A 90 11.37 -12.74 15.55
CA LYS A 90 10.98 -13.54 16.72
C LYS A 90 12.11 -13.62 17.74
N ASN A 91 13.31 -13.98 17.32
CA ASN A 91 14.48 -13.97 18.18
C ASN A 91 15.11 -12.58 18.19
N PRO A 92 15.50 -12.07 19.36
CA PRO A 92 16.22 -10.80 19.45
C PRO A 92 17.57 -10.87 18.71
N ILE A 93 18.09 -9.69 18.35
CA ILE A 93 19.44 -9.59 17.81
C ILE A 93 20.41 -9.96 18.93
N PRO A 94 21.35 -10.88 18.69
CA PRO A 94 22.32 -11.30 19.72
C PRO A 94 23.06 -10.11 20.34
N GLY A 95 23.11 -10.06 21.68
CA GLY A 95 23.71 -8.96 22.44
C GLY A 95 22.83 -7.72 22.58
N HIS A 96 21.57 -7.79 22.12
CA HIS A 96 20.57 -6.72 22.25
C HIS A 96 19.26 -7.24 22.87
N GLU A 97 19.34 -8.30 23.67
CA GLU A 97 18.23 -8.82 24.43
C GLU A 97 17.78 -7.80 25.47
N LEU A 98 16.48 -7.62 25.64
CA LEU A 98 15.93 -6.74 26.68
C LEU A 98 15.83 -7.50 28.00
N PRO A 99 15.87 -6.81 29.16
CA PRO A 99 15.59 -7.38 30.46
C PRO A 99 14.26 -8.15 30.50
N PRO A 100 14.15 -9.20 31.31
CA PRO A 100 12.89 -9.93 31.50
C PRO A 100 11.75 -8.98 31.91
N GLY A 101 10.64 -9.04 31.18
CA GLY A 101 9.46 -8.21 31.42
C GLY A 101 9.42 -6.90 30.63
N GLU A 102 10.50 -6.50 29.98
CA GLU A 102 10.47 -5.34 29.07
C GLU A 102 9.90 -5.72 27.69
N PRO A 103 8.94 -4.94 27.15
CA PRO A 103 8.32 -5.23 25.86
C PRO A 103 9.29 -4.93 24.70
N ARG A 104 9.42 -5.88 23.80
CA ARG A 104 10.11 -5.69 22.51
C ARG A 104 9.19 -4.95 21.55
N LEU A 105 9.24 -3.62 21.54
CA LEU A 105 8.27 -2.76 20.86
C LEU A 105 8.27 -2.97 19.33
N TRP A 106 9.46 -3.03 18.71
CA TRP A 106 9.58 -3.30 17.26
C TRP A 106 9.06 -4.69 16.88
N HIS A 107 9.33 -5.69 17.71
CA HIS A 107 8.85 -7.06 17.48
C HIS A 107 7.35 -7.15 17.67
N GLY A 108 6.80 -6.62 18.77
CA GLY A 108 5.38 -6.73 19.10
C GLY A 108 4.50 -6.17 17.98
N GLN A 109 4.76 -4.94 17.57
CA GLN A 109 4.04 -4.32 16.45
C GLN A 109 4.19 -5.11 15.14
N HIS A 110 5.42 -5.46 14.77
CA HIS A 110 5.68 -6.16 13.52
C HIS A 110 5.08 -7.57 13.51
N HIS A 111 5.07 -8.25 14.66
CA HIS A 111 4.51 -9.59 14.81
C HIS A 111 3.02 -9.63 14.48
N ILE A 112 2.23 -8.68 15.00
CA ILE A 112 0.79 -8.60 14.72
C ILE A 112 0.53 -8.48 13.21
N TYR A 113 1.19 -7.53 12.54
CA TYR A 113 1.04 -7.37 11.10
C TYR A 113 1.48 -8.64 10.33
N SER A 114 2.58 -9.26 10.74
CA SER A 114 3.10 -10.45 10.06
C SER A 114 2.20 -11.67 10.29
N GLU A 115 1.68 -11.84 11.49
CA GLU A 115 0.79 -12.95 11.84
C GLU A 115 -0.52 -12.93 11.02
N PHE A 116 -1.14 -11.76 10.88
CA PHE A 116 -2.47 -11.67 10.27
C PHE A 116 -2.47 -11.32 8.78
N LEU A 117 -1.43 -10.63 8.26
CA LEU A 117 -1.41 -10.15 6.88
C LEU A 117 -0.43 -10.90 5.98
N GLN A 118 0.50 -11.72 6.55
CA GLN A 118 1.46 -12.48 5.76
C GLN A 118 1.21 -13.99 5.81
N ARG A 119 0.69 -14.51 6.91
CA ARG A 119 0.33 -15.93 6.99
C ARG A 119 -0.85 -16.21 6.06
N THR A 120 -0.68 -17.20 5.20
CA THR A 120 -1.65 -17.50 4.15
C THR A 120 -3.03 -17.83 4.71
N ASP A 121 -3.12 -18.61 5.79
CA ASP A 121 -4.39 -18.99 6.44
C ASP A 121 -5.15 -17.77 6.97
N ARG A 122 -4.45 -16.84 7.64
CA ARG A 122 -5.02 -15.62 8.20
C ARG A 122 -5.39 -14.60 7.11
N ALA A 123 -4.48 -14.40 6.16
CA ALA A 123 -4.73 -13.52 5.02
C ALA A 123 -5.91 -14.02 4.17
N ASN A 124 -6.03 -15.32 3.96
CA ASN A 124 -7.16 -15.91 3.24
C ASN A 124 -8.49 -15.67 3.97
N PHE A 125 -8.52 -15.79 5.31
CA PHE A 125 -9.73 -15.48 6.08
C PHE A 125 -10.16 -14.02 5.87
N LEU A 126 -9.25 -13.06 6.02
CA LEU A 126 -9.54 -11.65 5.79
C LEU A 126 -9.98 -11.35 4.34
N THR A 127 -9.33 -12.01 3.38
CA THR A 127 -9.68 -11.87 1.96
C THR A 127 -11.07 -12.44 1.66
N THR A 128 -11.44 -13.57 2.27
CA THR A 128 -12.79 -14.14 2.14
C THR A 128 -13.82 -13.19 2.73
N LYS A 129 -13.58 -12.68 3.95
CA LYS A 129 -14.48 -11.71 4.58
C LYS A 129 -14.64 -10.44 3.74
N TYR A 130 -13.53 -9.90 3.24
CA TYR A 130 -13.55 -8.77 2.31
C TYR A 130 -14.38 -9.08 1.04
N PHE A 131 -14.11 -10.22 0.41
CA PHE A 131 -14.78 -10.59 -0.84
C PHE A 131 -16.28 -10.81 -0.65
N ASP A 132 -16.70 -11.35 0.49
CA ASP A 132 -18.10 -11.49 0.82
C ASP A 132 -18.79 -10.14 0.94
N LEU A 133 -18.22 -9.21 1.70
CA LEU A 133 -18.73 -7.85 1.86
C LEU A 133 -18.76 -7.09 0.53
N PHE A 134 -17.68 -7.17 -0.25
CA PHE A 134 -17.62 -6.53 -1.56
C PHE A 134 -18.63 -7.14 -2.54
N SER A 135 -18.79 -8.47 -2.55
CA SER A 135 -19.75 -9.16 -3.40
C SER A 135 -21.19 -8.75 -3.07
N ASP A 136 -21.53 -8.59 -1.79
CA ASP A 136 -22.85 -8.15 -1.35
C ASP A 136 -23.17 -6.73 -1.86
N ARG A 137 -22.16 -5.83 -1.91
CA ARG A 137 -22.28 -4.50 -2.50
C ARG A 137 -22.48 -4.56 -4.02
N LEU A 138 -21.74 -5.44 -4.72
CA LEU A 138 -21.92 -5.61 -6.16
C LEU A 138 -23.31 -6.15 -6.53
N VAL A 139 -23.90 -7.00 -5.70
CA VAL A 139 -25.25 -7.54 -5.92
C VAL A 139 -26.35 -6.46 -5.79
N GLN A 140 -26.10 -5.37 -5.10
CA GLN A 140 -27.04 -4.23 -5.06
C GLN A 140 -27.15 -3.50 -6.41
N GLN A 141 -26.16 -3.66 -7.30
CA GLN A 141 -26.27 -3.09 -8.64
C GLN A 141 -27.37 -3.82 -9.44
N PRO A 142 -28.19 -3.09 -10.21
CA PRO A 142 -29.27 -3.71 -10.99
C PRO A 142 -28.77 -4.73 -12.00
N LEU A 143 -29.51 -5.83 -12.12
CA LEU A 143 -29.20 -6.89 -13.06
C LEU A 143 -29.63 -6.51 -14.49
N ASN A 144 -28.77 -6.72 -15.47
CA ASN A 144 -29.02 -6.48 -16.90
C ASN A 144 -29.39 -5.05 -17.27
N GLU A 145 -29.14 -4.08 -16.41
CA GLU A 145 -29.31 -2.66 -16.71
C GLU A 145 -27.97 -1.95 -16.90
N TRP A 146 -27.87 -1.10 -17.93
CA TRP A 146 -26.72 -0.23 -18.10
C TRP A 146 -26.80 0.96 -17.15
N ARG A 147 -25.72 1.21 -16.43
CA ARG A 147 -25.55 2.36 -15.56
C ARG A 147 -24.21 3.05 -15.80
N GLU A 148 -24.23 4.36 -15.70
CA GLU A 148 -23.02 5.17 -15.73
C GLU A 148 -22.39 5.22 -14.33
N VAL A 149 -21.08 5.01 -14.27
CA VAL A 149 -20.32 4.97 -13.03
C VAL A 149 -18.98 5.67 -13.23
N ARG A 150 -18.51 6.33 -12.20
CA ARG A 150 -17.17 6.90 -12.08
C ARG A 150 -16.31 5.92 -11.30
N LEU A 151 -15.23 5.42 -11.90
CA LEU A 151 -14.45 4.33 -11.31
C LEU A 151 -13.76 4.75 -10.01
N CYS A 152 -13.14 5.95 -9.95
CA CYS A 152 -12.51 6.40 -8.71
C CYS A 152 -13.51 6.48 -7.57
N GLU A 153 -14.67 7.12 -7.79
CA GLU A 153 -15.74 7.22 -6.78
C GLU A 153 -16.23 5.85 -6.33
N PHE A 154 -16.40 4.92 -7.27
CA PHE A 154 -16.82 3.55 -6.96
C PHE A 154 -15.80 2.81 -6.07
N PHE A 155 -14.52 2.89 -6.41
CA PHE A 155 -13.50 2.21 -5.62
C PHE A 155 -13.27 2.89 -4.27
N GLU A 156 -13.33 4.21 -4.21
CA GLU A 156 -13.20 4.98 -2.97
C GLU A 156 -14.38 4.80 -2.01
N SER A 157 -15.54 4.35 -2.51
CA SER A 157 -16.69 3.98 -1.69
C SER A 157 -16.77 2.47 -1.48
N GLU A 158 -17.16 1.70 -2.49
CA GLU A 158 -17.58 0.30 -2.32
C GLU A 158 -16.43 -0.64 -1.94
N MET A 159 -15.27 -0.50 -2.60
CA MET A 159 -14.10 -1.31 -2.25
C MET A 159 -13.53 -0.91 -0.90
N ALA A 160 -13.34 0.40 -0.68
CA ALA A 160 -12.76 0.91 0.55
C ALA A 160 -13.62 0.56 1.78
N GLU A 161 -14.95 0.68 1.67
CA GLU A 161 -15.84 0.29 2.77
C GLU A 161 -15.79 -1.21 3.06
N ALA A 162 -15.83 -2.06 2.02
CA ALA A 162 -15.74 -3.51 2.21
C ALA A 162 -14.42 -3.91 2.87
N ALA A 163 -13.29 -3.31 2.45
CA ALA A 163 -11.97 -3.56 3.02
C ALA A 163 -11.87 -3.09 4.48
N LEU A 164 -12.37 -1.89 4.76
CA LEU A 164 -12.37 -1.34 6.11
C LEU A 164 -13.26 -2.17 7.04
N GLU A 165 -14.45 -2.55 6.61
CA GLU A 165 -15.37 -3.36 7.39
C GLU A 165 -14.81 -4.76 7.66
N ALA A 166 -14.16 -5.38 6.68
CA ALA A 166 -13.48 -6.66 6.88
C ALA A 166 -12.39 -6.59 7.96
N LEU A 167 -11.65 -5.48 8.01
CA LEU A 167 -10.53 -5.28 8.92
C LEU A 167 -10.95 -4.71 10.28
N MET A 168 -11.77 -3.64 10.30
CA MET A 168 -12.06 -2.84 11.48
C MET A 168 -13.51 -2.97 11.96
N GLY A 169 -14.35 -3.75 11.25
CA GLY A 169 -15.78 -3.82 11.54
C GLY A 169 -16.55 -2.55 11.17
N PRO A 170 -17.90 -2.58 11.31
CA PRO A 170 -18.76 -1.45 10.93
C PRO A 170 -18.73 -0.26 11.90
N ARG A 171 -18.37 -0.52 13.18
CA ARG A 171 -18.44 0.49 14.27
C ARG A 171 -17.68 1.77 13.99
N LEU A 172 -16.53 1.66 13.29
CA LEU A 172 -15.69 2.83 12.99
C LEU A 172 -16.45 3.87 12.14
N VAL A 173 -17.15 3.42 11.11
CA VAL A 173 -17.94 4.30 10.22
C VAL A 173 -19.24 4.73 10.89
N GLU A 174 -19.94 3.83 11.57
CA GLU A 174 -21.20 4.12 12.30
C GLU A 174 -21.02 5.24 13.34
N LEU A 175 -19.93 5.24 14.07
CA LEU A 175 -19.63 6.23 15.09
C LEU A 175 -19.15 7.57 14.54
N ASN A 176 -18.81 7.63 13.26
CA ASN A 176 -18.14 8.78 12.67
C ASN A 176 -18.80 9.23 11.36
N PRO A 177 -19.93 9.96 11.43
CA PRO A 177 -20.48 10.62 10.24
C PRO A 177 -19.40 11.47 9.55
N GLY A 178 -19.22 11.35 8.24
CA GLY A 178 -18.16 12.04 7.50
C GLY A 178 -16.78 11.35 7.54
N PHE A 179 -16.72 10.08 7.96
CA PHE A 179 -15.47 9.30 8.02
C PHE A 179 -14.74 9.26 6.67
N TRP A 180 -15.42 8.91 5.58
CA TRP A 180 -14.78 8.73 4.27
C TRP A 180 -14.16 9.99 3.69
N PRO A 181 -14.84 11.15 3.66
CA PRO A 181 -14.18 12.40 3.25
C PRO A 181 -12.95 12.72 4.07
N MET A 182 -13.00 12.49 5.38
CA MET A 182 -11.88 12.76 6.29
C MET A 182 -10.71 11.77 6.05
N MET A 183 -10.99 10.49 5.80
CA MET A 183 -9.97 9.48 5.50
C MET A 183 -9.24 9.79 4.19
N TRP A 184 -9.97 10.14 3.14
CA TRP A 184 -9.37 10.51 1.85
C TRP A 184 -8.62 11.84 1.93
N GLU A 185 -9.11 12.79 2.73
CA GLU A 185 -8.35 14.02 3.01
C GLU A 185 -7.05 13.71 3.75
N PHE A 186 -7.11 12.87 4.79
CA PHE A 186 -5.92 12.42 5.50
C PHE A 186 -4.94 11.71 4.54
N ALA A 187 -5.41 10.87 3.63
CA ALA A 187 -4.57 10.20 2.65
C ALA A 187 -3.79 11.20 1.75
N ARG A 188 -4.44 12.29 1.35
CA ARG A 188 -3.80 13.34 0.53
C ARG A 188 -2.76 14.15 1.29
N ILE A 189 -2.95 14.36 2.61
CA ILE A 189 -2.04 15.21 3.39
C ILE A 189 -0.94 14.42 4.11
N ALA A 190 -1.07 13.11 4.26
CA ALA A 190 -0.10 12.28 5.01
C ALA A 190 1.36 12.45 4.52
N PRO A 191 1.66 12.54 3.20
CA PRO A 191 3.01 12.83 2.73
C PRO A 191 3.54 14.19 3.23
N GLN A 192 2.68 15.20 3.39
CA GLN A 192 3.09 16.52 3.89
C GLN A 192 3.46 16.47 5.38
N LEU A 193 2.80 15.63 6.17
CA LEU A 193 3.17 15.42 7.57
C LEU A 193 4.59 14.85 7.71
N MET A 194 5.01 13.97 6.76
CA MET A 194 6.35 13.39 6.75
C MET A 194 7.47 14.44 6.58
N TRP A 195 7.18 15.64 6.07
CA TRP A 195 8.16 16.73 6.01
C TRP A 195 8.53 17.27 7.40
N GLY A 196 7.72 16.98 8.44
CA GLY A 196 7.97 17.40 9.81
C GLY A 196 7.94 18.91 10.00
N LEU A 197 7.21 19.65 9.14
CA LEU A 197 7.07 21.10 9.27
C LEU A 197 6.28 21.44 10.55
N PRO A 198 6.71 22.45 11.31
CA PRO A 198 5.98 22.88 12.50
C PRO A 198 4.53 23.25 12.20
N ARG A 199 3.64 23.03 13.17
CA ARG A 199 2.19 23.35 13.05
C ARG A 199 1.92 24.80 12.64
N TRP A 200 2.71 25.74 13.12
CA TRP A 200 2.55 27.17 12.79
C TRP A 200 2.92 27.49 11.32
N MET A 201 3.78 26.67 10.68
CA MET A 201 4.14 26.85 9.26
C MET A 201 3.15 26.18 8.31
N ASN A 202 2.57 25.06 8.69
CA ASN A 202 1.64 24.28 7.86
C ASN A 202 0.52 23.69 8.73
N PRO A 203 -0.45 24.51 9.20
CA PRO A 203 -1.46 24.07 10.17
C PRO A 203 -2.50 23.08 9.61
N GLY A 204 -2.80 23.15 8.31
CA GLY A 204 -3.85 22.34 7.67
C GLY A 204 -3.67 20.85 7.88
N PRO A 205 -2.55 20.23 7.46
CA PRO A 205 -2.30 18.80 7.65
C PRO A 205 -2.40 18.35 9.11
N TRP A 206 -1.93 19.14 10.05
CA TRP A 206 -2.02 18.82 11.48
C TRP A 206 -3.46 18.87 12.02
N LYS A 207 -4.31 19.74 11.46
CA LYS A 207 -5.73 19.77 11.79
C LYS A 207 -6.43 18.52 11.29
N THR A 208 -6.27 18.18 10.01
CA THR A 208 -6.83 16.96 9.40
C THR A 208 -6.38 15.70 10.16
N GLN A 209 -5.09 15.62 10.51
CA GLN A 209 -4.56 14.52 11.33
C GLN A 209 -5.29 14.42 12.67
N ALA A 210 -5.43 15.50 13.40
CA ALA A 210 -6.07 15.50 14.71
C ALA A 210 -7.56 15.09 14.64
N GLU A 211 -8.28 15.55 13.63
CA GLU A 211 -9.69 15.20 13.40
C GLU A 211 -9.85 13.72 13.06
N PHE A 212 -9.02 13.19 12.17
CA PHE A 212 -9.05 11.78 11.81
C PHE A 212 -8.65 10.87 12.99
N GLN A 213 -7.64 11.24 13.75
CA GLN A 213 -7.25 10.53 14.98
C GLN A 213 -8.34 10.57 16.05
N ALA A 214 -9.10 11.65 16.16
CA ALA A 214 -10.24 11.73 17.06
C ALA A 214 -11.37 10.75 16.66
N MET A 215 -11.58 10.51 15.36
CA MET A 215 -12.50 9.46 14.88
C MET A 215 -12.02 8.06 15.29
N CYS A 216 -10.75 7.77 15.08
CA CYS A 216 -10.14 6.51 15.51
C CYS A 216 -10.22 6.31 17.03
N ARG A 217 -10.02 7.38 17.81
CA ARG A 217 -10.15 7.35 19.26
C ARG A 217 -11.55 6.99 19.71
N ARG A 218 -12.60 7.61 19.12
CA ARG A 218 -13.99 7.27 19.44
C ARG A 218 -14.29 5.78 19.20
N TYR A 219 -13.77 5.24 18.10
CA TYR A 219 -13.92 3.83 17.79
C TYR A 219 -13.22 2.93 18.84
N ILE A 220 -11.95 3.23 19.18
CA ILE A 220 -11.17 2.46 20.16
C ILE A 220 -11.89 2.45 21.52
N ASP A 221 -12.33 3.60 22.00
CA ASP A 221 -13.00 3.74 23.30
C ASP A 221 -14.36 3.02 23.32
N ALA A 222 -15.12 3.08 22.21
CA ALA A 222 -16.40 2.40 22.09
C ALA A 222 -16.23 0.86 22.01
N ALA A 223 -15.26 0.39 21.21
CA ALA A 223 -14.99 -1.04 21.06
C ALA A 223 -14.49 -1.62 22.39
N ALA A 224 -13.57 -0.97 23.07
CA ALA A 224 -13.06 -1.41 24.39
C ALA A 224 -14.15 -1.50 25.46
N LYS A 225 -15.16 -0.62 25.40
CA LYS A 225 -16.29 -0.64 26.33
C LYS A 225 -17.28 -1.76 26.04
N ALA A 226 -17.46 -2.11 24.76
CA ALA A 226 -18.49 -3.04 24.32
C ALA A 226 -17.99 -4.50 24.21
N PHE A 227 -16.68 -4.70 24.00
CA PHE A 227 -16.10 -6.03 23.85
C PHE A 227 -15.91 -6.71 25.21
N ASP A 228 -16.43 -7.95 25.32
CA ASP A 228 -16.20 -8.81 26.48
C ASP A 228 -15.04 -9.79 26.20
N PRO A 229 -13.86 -9.60 26.83
CA PRO A 229 -12.72 -10.48 26.62
C PRO A 229 -12.88 -11.90 27.23
N THR A 230 -13.94 -12.13 27.98
CA THR A 230 -14.29 -13.44 28.58
C THR A 230 -15.51 -14.07 27.92
N GLY A 231 -16.15 -13.35 27.02
CA GLY A 231 -17.36 -13.77 26.32
C GLY A 231 -17.09 -14.78 25.19
N PRO A 232 -18.16 -15.27 24.55
CA PRO A 232 -18.05 -16.29 23.50
C PRO A 232 -17.30 -15.81 22.25
N GLU A 233 -17.20 -14.49 22.04
CA GLU A 233 -16.50 -13.90 20.90
C GLU A 233 -15.02 -13.54 21.21
N ALA A 234 -14.53 -13.82 22.41
CA ALA A 234 -13.17 -13.49 22.85
C ALA A 234 -12.08 -14.03 21.89
N ASP A 235 -12.28 -15.24 21.36
CA ASP A 235 -11.37 -15.89 20.42
C ASP A 235 -11.83 -15.86 18.96
N ALA A 236 -12.93 -15.13 18.66
CA ALA A 236 -13.44 -15.03 17.29
C ALA A 236 -12.43 -14.35 16.36
N GLU A 237 -12.32 -14.87 15.14
CA GLU A 237 -11.48 -14.25 14.09
C GLU A 237 -12.05 -12.92 13.58
N TRP A 238 -13.36 -12.71 13.74
CA TRP A 238 -14.05 -11.48 13.43
C TRP A 238 -15.28 -11.30 14.34
N GLU A 239 -15.48 -10.09 14.83
CA GLU A 239 -16.64 -9.70 15.62
C GLU A 239 -16.98 -8.21 15.41
N PRO A 240 -18.22 -7.74 15.71
CA PRO A 240 -18.68 -6.41 15.28
C PRO A 240 -18.00 -5.21 15.93
N GLN A 241 -17.38 -5.36 17.12
CA GLN A 241 -16.84 -4.23 17.88
C GLN A 241 -15.50 -3.76 17.33
N TYR A 242 -14.53 -4.70 17.18
CA TYR A 242 -13.21 -4.42 16.62
C TYR A 242 -13.09 -4.82 15.15
N GLY A 243 -14.03 -5.60 14.61
CA GLY A 243 -13.89 -6.25 13.33
C GLY A 243 -12.99 -7.48 13.41
N SER A 244 -11.86 -7.48 12.71
CA SER A 244 -10.96 -8.62 12.69
C SER A 244 -10.20 -8.79 14.02
N ARG A 245 -9.80 -10.03 14.29
CA ARG A 245 -8.87 -10.34 15.39
C ARG A 245 -7.58 -9.54 15.28
N MET A 246 -7.12 -9.28 14.06
CA MET A 246 -5.96 -8.41 13.83
C MET A 246 -6.16 -7.02 14.42
N ALA A 247 -7.29 -6.37 14.15
CA ALA A 247 -7.58 -5.03 14.67
C ALA A 247 -7.63 -5.03 16.19
N ARG A 248 -8.27 -6.05 16.77
CA ARG A 248 -8.34 -6.25 18.23
C ARG A 248 -6.96 -6.40 18.87
N GLU A 249 -6.12 -7.29 18.35
CA GLU A 249 -4.77 -7.50 18.87
C GLU A 249 -3.88 -6.25 18.67
N LEU A 250 -4.05 -5.52 17.57
CA LEU A 250 -3.34 -4.27 17.29
C LEU A 250 -3.71 -3.19 18.31
N VAL A 251 -5.00 -2.99 18.57
CA VAL A 251 -5.49 -2.00 19.55
C VAL A 251 -5.07 -2.40 20.96
N LYS A 252 -5.19 -3.69 21.32
CA LYS A 252 -4.75 -4.20 22.62
C LYS A 252 -3.27 -3.91 22.86
N TRP A 253 -2.41 -4.34 21.95
CA TRP A 253 -0.97 -4.10 22.05
C TRP A 253 -0.64 -2.61 22.16
N ALA A 254 -1.29 -1.79 21.34
CA ALA A 254 -1.06 -0.34 21.34
C ALA A 254 -1.49 0.30 22.66
N THR A 255 -2.63 -0.07 23.19
CA THR A 255 -3.15 0.46 24.47
C THR A 255 -2.25 0.08 25.66
N GLU A 256 -1.63 -1.10 25.62
CA GLU A 256 -0.70 -1.55 26.65
C GLU A 256 0.67 -0.84 26.60
N ASN A 257 1.10 -0.38 25.42
CA ASN A 257 2.47 0.11 25.22
C ASN A 257 2.58 1.60 24.87
N LEU A 258 1.48 2.23 24.42
CA LEU A 258 1.45 3.59 23.90
C LEU A 258 0.39 4.44 24.62
N SER A 259 0.55 5.74 24.53
CA SER A 259 -0.50 6.67 24.98
C SER A 259 -1.73 6.58 24.10
N PRO A 260 -2.91 6.96 24.62
CA PRO A 260 -4.16 6.94 23.87
C PRO A 260 -4.11 7.73 22.55
N GLU A 261 -3.40 8.86 22.54
CA GLU A 261 -3.23 9.68 21.33
C GLU A 261 -2.37 8.95 20.28
N THR A 262 -1.25 8.36 20.71
CA THR A 262 -0.37 7.60 19.81
C THR A 262 -1.05 6.33 19.30
N THR A 263 -1.85 5.66 20.14
CA THR A 263 -2.68 4.51 19.74
C THR A 263 -3.65 4.91 18.63
N ALA A 264 -4.38 6.01 18.78
CA ALA A 264 -5.28 6.53 17.75
C ALA A 264 -4.53 6.86 16.45
N GLY A 265 -3.35 7.47 16.56
CA GLY A 265 -2.49 7.78 15.42
C GLY A 265 -1.97 6.55 14.69
N MET A 266 -1.64 5.47 15.42
CA MET A 266 -1.24 4.20 14.84
C MET A 266 -2.41 3.55 14.08
N VAL A 267 -3.61 3.52 14.67
CA VAL A 267 -4.82 3.01 14.02
C VAL A 267 -5.18 3.82 12.78
N ALA A 268 -5.11 5.15 12.83
CA ALA A 268 -5.32 6.03 11.68
C ALA A 268 -4.34 5.72 10.53
N THR A 269 -3.06 5.51 10.86
CA THR A 269 -2.02 5.15 9.87
C THR A 269 -2.23 3.74 9.31
N PHE A 270 -2.72 2.80 10.11
CA PHE A 270 -3.09 1.48 9.63
C PHE A 270 -4.23 1.55 8.62
N ILE A 271 -5.30 2.29 8.91
CA ILE A 271 -6.44 2.50 8.00
C ILE A 271 -5.99 3.17 6.69
N PHE A 272 -5.14 4.19 6.77
CA PHE A 272 -4.49 4.81 5.61
C PHE A 272 -3.71 3.77 4.79
N GLY A 273 -2.86 2.98 5.44
CA GLY A 273 -2.01 1.99 4.77
C GLY A 273 -2.78 0.90 4.04
N THR A 274 -3.97 0.53 4.51
CA THR A 274 -4.80 -0.51 3.91
C THR A 274 -5.62 0.00 2.71
N ASN A 275 -6.05 1.27 2.71
CA ASN A 275 -6.92 1.80 1.65
C ASN A 275 -6.17 2.64 0.61
N ALA A 276 -5.27 3.53 1.03
CA ALA A 276 -4.61 4.49 0.14
C ALA A 276 -3.65 3.87 -0.88
N ASN A 277 -3.43 2.56 -0.83
CA ASN A 277 -2.62 1.84 -1.81
C ASN A 277 -3.44 0.85 -2.65
N SER A 278 -4.23 -0.04 -2.03
CA SER A 278 -4.97 -1.08 -2.76
C SER A 278 -6.11 -0.50 -3.61
N VAL A 279 -6.80 0.52 -3.11
CA VAL A 279 -7.88 1.19 -3.85
C VAL A 279 -7.37 1.83 -5.14
N PRO A 280 -6.35 2.71 -5.15
CA PRO A 280 -5.81 3.24 -6.41
C PRO A 280 -5.26 2.16 -7.35
N MET A 281 -4.63 1.10 -6.83
CA MET A 281 -4.11 0.04 -7.68
C MET A 281 -5.22 -0.77 -8.35
N SER A 282 -6.31 -1.05 -7.65
CA SER A 282 -7.49 -1.69 -8.24
C SER A 282 -8.15 -0.79 -9.29
N THR A 283 -8.24 0.51 -9.02
CA THR A 283 -8.74 1.51 -9.97
C THR A 283 -7.92 1.52 -11.25
N TRP A 284 -6.59 1.64 -11.14
CA TRP A 284 -5.70 1.60 -12.29
C TRP A 284 -5.78 0.30 -13.08
N ALA A 285 -5.79 -0.85 -12.39
CA ALA A 285 -5.88 -2.15 -13.06
C ALA A 285 -7.16 -2.23 -13.91
N LEU A 286 -8.32 -1.82 -13.36
CA LEU A 286 -9.57 -1.81 -14.11
C LEU A 286 -9.56 -0.78 -15.25
N MET A 287 -9.02 0.43 -15.03
CA MET A 287 -8.89 1.45 -16.08
C MET A 287 -8.09 0.93 -17.28
N HIS A 288 -6.96 0.26 -17.03
CA HIS A 288 -6.15 -0.34 -18.10
C HIS A 288 -6.88 -1.47 -18.84
N LEU A 289 -7.63 -2.29 -18.12
CA LEU A 289 -8.43 -3.35 -18.74
C LEU A 289 -9.57 -2.79 -19.59
N VAL A 290 -10.29 -1.80 -19.10
CA VAL A 290 -11.40 -1.16 -19.84
C VAL A 290 -10.90 -0.40 -21.06
N ALA A 291 -9.69 0.20 -20.98
CA ALA A 291 -9.07 0.89 -22.11
C ALA A 291 -8.56 -0.08 -23.20
N ASP A 292 -8.36 -1.35 -22.90
CA ASP A 292 -7.97 -2.42 -23.86
C ASP A 292 -9.00 -3.55 -23.86
N PRO A 293 -10.01 -3.50 -24.75
CA PRO A 293 -11.05 -4.54 -24.80
C PRO A 293 -10.57 -5.96 -25.11
N ALA A 294 -9.41 -6.11 -25.77
CA ALA A 294 -8.85 -7.43 -26.05
C ALA A 294 -8.23 -8.02 -24.76
N LEU A 295 -7.46 -7.23 -24.03
CA LEU A 295 -6.91 -7.60 -22.74
C LEU A 295 -8.02 -7.86 -21.72
N TYR A 296 -9.05 -7.00 -21.68
CA TYR A 296 -10.23 -7.18 -20.82
C TYR A 296 -10.86 -8.57 -21.00
N ARG A 297 -11.15 -8.96 -22.25
CA ARG A 297 -11.73 -10.27 -22.55
C ARG A 297 -10.80 -11.41 -22.14
N ALA A 298 -9.51 -11.32 -22.46
CA ALA A 298 -8.54 -12.34 -22.11
C ALA A 298 -8.44 -12.55 -20.57
N VAL A 299 -8.39 -11.48 -19.79
CA VAL A 299 -8.39 -11.55 -18.32
C VAL A 299 -9.71 -12.09 -17.78
N ARG A 300 -10.83 -11.69 -18.37
CA ARG A 300 -12.15 -12.22 -18.01
C ARG A 300 -12.23 -13.72 -18.20
N ASP A 301 -11.82 -14.22 -19.36
CA ASP A 301 -11.84 -15.65 -19.69
C ASP A 301 -10.95 -16.45 -18.75
N GLU A 302 -9.78 -15.92 -18.42
CA GLU A 302 -8.87 -16.52 -17.43
C GLU A 302 -9.51 -16.57 -16.03
N CYS A 303 -10.14 -15.47 -15.56
CA CYS A 303 -10.83 -15.43 -14.28
C CYS A 303 -12.04 -16.37 -14.23
N LEU A 304 -12.80 -16.48 -15.32
CA LEU A 304 -13.93 -17.42 -15.42
C LEU A 304 -13.50 -18.88 -15.25
N ALA A 305 -12.29 -19.24 -15.69
CA ALA A 305 -11.75 -20.59 -15.48
C ALA A 305 -11.48 -20.91 -13.99
N ALA A 306 -11.34 -19.90 -13.13
CA ALA A 306 -11.22 -20.07 -11.68
C ALA A 306 -12.56 -19.92 -10.93
N SER A 307 -13.67 -19.67 -11.64
CA SER A 307 -14.99 -19.47 -11.02
C SER A 307 -15.48 -20.75 -10.35
N THR A 308 -16.14 -20.59 -9.22
CA THR A 308 -16.82 -21.65 -8.48
C THR A 308 -18.24 -21.24 -8.16
N THR A 309 -19.11 -22.22 -7.91
CA THR A 309 -20.46 -21.98 -7.40
C THR A 309 -20.65 -22.87 -6.18
N ASP A 310 -20.96 -22.25 -5.05
CA ASP A 310 -21.34 -22.96 -3.84
C ASP A 310 -22.61 -23.75 -4.09
N THR A 311 -22.59 -25.06 -3.85
CA THR A 311 -23.68 -25.96 -4.18
C THR A 311 -24.88 -25.83 -3.24
N VAL A 312 -24.68 -25.26 -2.05
CA VAL A 312 -25.71 -25.09 -1.02
C VAL A 312 -26.39 -23.74 -1.17
N THR A 313 -25.60 -22.67 -1.29
CA THR A 313 -26.11 -21.29 -1.32
C THR A 313 -26.36 -20.78 -2.75
N GLY A 314 -25.83 -21.44 -3.77
CA GLY A 314 -25.83 -20.96 -5.15
C GLY A 314 -24.91 -19.74 -5.38
N ARG A 315 -24.16 -19.31 -4.37
CA ARG A 315 -23.30 -18.13 -4.45
C ARG A 315 -22.10 -18.40 -5.36
N ARG A 316 -21.87 -17.50 -6.30
CA ARG A 316 -20.71 -17.58 -7.19
C ARG A 316 -19.50 -16.90 -6.56
N GLY A 317 -18.37 -17.56 -6.63
CA GLY A 317 -17.07 -17.10 -6.12
C GLY A 317 -15.93 -17.57 -7.01
N PHE A 318 -14.76 -17.67 -6.44
CA PHE A 318 -13.56 -18.15 -7.11
C PHE A 318 -12.84 -19.17 -6.23
N ASP A 319 -12.15 -20.11 -6.85
CA ASP A 319 -11.10 -20.89 -6.21
C ASP A 319 -9.88 -19.98 -6.00
N PRO A 320 -9.51 -19.62 -4.75
CA PRO A 320 -8.42 -18.66 -4.52
C PRO A 320 -7.07 -19.17 -5.02
N GLN A 321 -6.80 -20.49 -4.91
CA GLN A 321 -5.53 -21.07 -5.35
C GLN A 321 -5.37 -20.97 -6.87
N LYS A 322 -6.44 -21.24 -7.60
CA LYS A 322 -6.46 -21.07 -9.06
C LYS A 322 -6.35 -19.61 -9.45
N LEU A 323 -7.20 -18.76 -8.88
CA LEU A 323 -7.26 -17.34 -9.25
C LEU A 323 -5.93 -16.64 -9.02
N PHE A 324 -5.31 -16.83 -7.86
CA PHE A 324 -4.02 -16.20 -7.56
C PHE A 324 -2.85 -16.77 -8.34
N GLY A 325 -3.05 -17.92 -9.01
CA GLY A 325 -2.11 -18.55 -9.94
C GLY A 325 -2.29 -18.12 -11.39
N MET A 326 -3.36 -17.39 -11.76
CA MET A 326 -3.66 -17.03 -13.15
C MET A 326 -2.58 -16.12 -13.74
N PRO A 327 -1.87 -16.55 -14.82
CA PRO A 327 -0.66 -15.87 -15.28
C PRO A 327 -0.92 -14.47 -15.82
N LEU A 328 -1.97 -14.26 -16.61
CA LEU A 328 -2.27 -12.96 -17.20
C LEU A 328 -2.76 -11.97 -16.14
N LEU A 329 -3.63 -12.41 -15.24
CA LEU A 329 -4.11 -11.60 -14.13
C LEU A 329 -2.95 -11.16 -13.21
N GLN A 330 -1.98 -12.06 -12.93
CA GLN A 330 -0.77 -11.72 -12.21
C GLN A 330 0.10 -10.71 -12.98
N SER A 331 0.23 -10.87 -14.30
CA SER A 331 1.00 -9.95 -15.13
C SER A 331 0.39 -8.54 -15.13
N VAL A 332 -0.92 -8.42 -15.25
CA VAL A 332 -1.66 -7.15 -15.13
C VAL A 332 -1.42 -6.51 -13.76
N TYR A 333 -1.53 -7.29 -12.68
CA TYR A 333 -1.27 -6.81 -11.33
C TYR A 333 0.16 -6.25 -11.16
N ILE A 334 1.17 -6.99 -11.59
CA ILE A 334 2.56 -6.56 -11.50
C ILE A 334 2.80 -5.30 -12.34
N GLU A 335 2.25 -5.23 -13.54
CA GLU A 335 2.39 -4.08 -14.43
C GLU A 335 1.71 -2.83 -13.86
N THR A 336 0.56 -3.01 -13.21
CA THR A 336 -0.11 -1.93 -12.48
C THR A 336 0.76 -1.40 -11.34
N LEU A 337 1.29 -2.27 -10.48
CA LEU A 337 2.18 -1.84 -9.40
C LEU A 337 3.45 -1.17 -9.94
N ARG A 338 3.99 -1.69 -11.06
CA ARG A 338 5.20 -1.15 -11.66
C ARG A 338 5.05 0.30 -12.10
N LEU A 339 3.92 0.64 -12.69
CA LEU A 339 3.69 1.99 -13.24
C LEU A 339 3.12 2.97 -12.19
N HIS A 340 2.41 2.46 -11.19
CA HIS A 340 1.60 3.31 -10.33
C HIS A 340 2.00 3.27 -8.84
N VAL A 341 3.06 2.55 -8.48
CA VAL A 341 3.66 2.65 -7.13
C VAL A 341 5.00 3.35 -7.20
N SER A 342 5.17 4.40 -6.41
CA SER A 342 6.44 5.11 -6.27
C SER A 342 6.76 5.32 -4.80
N ILE A 343 7.77 4.62 -4.30
CA ILE A 343 8.27 4.74 -2.94
C ILE A 343 9.77 5.00 -2.93
N ASN A 344 10.21 5.73 -1.91
CA ASN A 344 11.63 5.93 -1.62
C ASN A 344 12.01 5.05 -0.42
N VAL A 345 12.55 3.85 -0.68
CA VAL A 345 13.04 2.96 0.40
C VAL A 345 14.17 3.66 1.14
N THR A 346 13.91 4.11 2.37
CA THR A 346 14.84 4.93 3.16
C THR A 346 15.52 4.10 4.24
N ARG A 347 16.83 4.31 4.40
CA ARG A 347 17.68 3.71 5.44
C ARG A 347 18.59 4.77 6.05
N GLU A 348 18.94 4.59 7.31
CA GLU A 348 19.98 5.40 7.97
C GLU A 348 21.30 4.62 7.99
N VAL A 349 22.39 5.32 7.68
CA VAL A 349 23.75 4.80 7.89
C VAL A 349 24.08 4.97 9.37
N THR A 350 24.19 3.87 10.10
CA THR A 350 24.51 3.85 11.54
C THR A 350 26.02 3.70 11.81
N GLN A 351 26.72 3.02 10.91
CA GLN A 351 28.18 2.85 10.92
C GLN A 351 28.72 3.08 9.50
N PRO A 352 30.02 3.47 9.35
CA PRO A 352 30.60 3.65 8.03
C PRO A 352 30.43 2.38 7.18
N ILE A 353 29.97 2.56 5.95
CA ILE A 353 29.80 1.47 4.98
C ILE A 353 30.22 1.91 3.59
N THR A 354 30.87 1.01 2.86
CA THR A 354 31.23 1.24 1.46
C THR A 354 30.20 0.58 0.55
N LEU A 355 29.58 1.38 -0.31
CA LEU A 355 28.69 0.91 -1.37
C LEU A 355 29.24 1.36 -2.72
N ASP A 356 29.40 0.46 -3.66
CA ASP A 356 29.86 0.72 -5.03
C ASP A 356 31.12 1.61 -5.07
N GLY A 357 32.05 1.37 -4.16
CA GLY A 357 33.30 2.12 -4.00
C GLY A 357 33.21 3.45 -3.25
N PHE A 358 32.01 3.89 -2.83
CA PHE A 358 31.79 5.13 -2.09
C PHE A 358 31.62 4.87 -0.59
N LEU A 359 32.38 5.61 0.23
CA LEU A 359 32.23 5.58 1.68
C LEU A 359 31.05 6.45 2.11
N LEU A 360 30.03 5.83 2.71
CA LEU A 360 28.88 6.48 3.29
C LEU A 360 29.10 6.69 4.78
N THR A 361 28.81 7.91 5.26
CA THR A 361 29.11 8.31 6.64
C THR A 361 27.90 8.16 7.56
N PRO A 362 28.08 7.81 8.83
CA PRO A 362 27.00 7.73 9.83
C PRO A 362 26.15 9.01 9.89
N GLY A 363 24.86 8.87 10.17
CA GLY A 363 23.88 9.95 10.18
C GLY A 363 23.42 10.41 8.79
N SER A 364 23.95 9.78 7.72
CA SER A 364 23.44 9.99 6.35
C SER A 364 22.24 9.09 6.07
N LEU A 365 21.39 9.48 5.12
CA LEU A 365 20.32 8.64 4.63
C LEU A 365 20.68 8.03 3.28
N ILE A 366 20.30 6.78 3.09
CA ILE A 366 20.28 6.11 1.79
C ILE A 366 18.84 6.03 1.34
N GLN A 367 18.57 6.39 0.09
CA GLN A 367 17.26 6.23 -0.52
C GLN A 367 17.37 5.45 -1.83
N ALA A 368 16.49 4.47 -2.01
CA ALA A 368 16.31 3.76 -3.26
C ALA A 368 14.91 4.06 -3.80
N PRO A 369 14.78 4.96 -4.80
CA PRO A 369 13.52 5.24 -5.45
C PRO A 369 13.07 4.05 -6.30
N SER A 370 11.91 3.47 -6.01
CA SER A 370 11.38 2.35 -6.78
C SER A 370 11.13 2.72 -8.24
N GLN A 371 10.68 3.95 -8.50
CA GLN A 371 10.40 4.44 -9.84
C GLN A 371 11.60 4.34 -10.80
N ILE A 372 12.82 4.58 -10.32
CA ILE A 372 14.03 4.48 -11.18
C ILE A 372 14.22 3.04 -11.67
N GLY A 373 14.02 2.04 -10.80
CA GLY A 373 14.08 0.63 -11.18
C GLY A 373 12.93 0.22 -12.09
N GLN A 374 11.71 0.64 -11.73
CA GLN A 374 10.46 0.28 -12.41
C GLN A 374 10.33 0.86 -13.82
N TYR A 375 10.99 1.97 -14.14
CA TYR A 375 11.03 2.58 -15.47
C TYR A 375 12.34 2.33 -16.21
N ASN A 376 13.18 1.41 -15.75
CA ASN A 376 14.44 1.08 -16.43
C ASN A 376 14.17 0.34 -17.73
N GLU A 377 14.45 1.01 -18.87
CA GLU A 377 14.27 0.42 -20.21
C GLU A 377 15.06 -0.88 -20.41
N GLY A 378 16.28 -0.98 -19.85
CA GLY A 378 17.10 -2.21 -19.96
C GLY A 378 16.50 -3.44 -19.28
N VAL A 379 15.51 -3.25 -18.40
CA VAL A 379 14.84 -4.32 -17.64
C VAL A 379 13.43 -4.57 -18.14
N TRP A 380 12.70 -3.48 -18.45
CA TRP A 380 11.26 -3.54 -18.66
C TRP A 380 10.82 -3.34 -20.10
N SER A 381 11.66 -2.82 -21.01
CA SER A 381 11.25 -2.71 -22.40
C SER A 381 11.02 -4.07 -23.05
N ALA A 382 10.11 -4.09 -23.98
CA ALA A 382 9.84 -5.25 -24.84
C ALA A 382 9.63 -4.75 -26.28
N PRO A 383 9.84 -5.55 -27.33
CA PRO A 383 9.63 -5.12 -28.71
C PRO A 383 8.26 -4.49 -28.92
N GLY A 384 8.26 -3.20 -29.31
CA GLY A 384 7.05 -2.40 -29.49
C GLY A 384 6.44 -1.81 -28.21
N HIS A 385 6.99 -2.13 -27.02
CA HIS A 385 6.44 -1.72 -25.73
C HIS A 385 7.52 -1.15 -24.82
N PRO A 386 7.73 0.19 -24.78
CA PRO A 386 8.69 0.83 -23.88
C PRO A 386 8.32 0.61 -22.41
N ALA A 387 9.30 0.81 -21.51
CA ALA A 387 9.07 0.65 -20.07
C ALA A 387 8.03 1.62 -19.49
N SER A 388 7.81 2.75 -20.14
CA SER A 388 6.83 3.78 -19.73
C SER A 388 5.37 3.41 -20.07
N GLU A 389 5.15 2.40 -20.91
CA GLU A 389 3.83 1.98 -21.35
C GLU A 389 3.30 0.83 -20.52
N PHE A 390 1.99 0.85 -20.20
CA PHE A 390 1.30 -0.31 -19.65
C PHE A 390 1.12 -1.39 -20.73
N TRP A 391 1.60 -2.58 -20.43
CA TRP A 391 1.40 -3.74 -21.30
C TRP A 391 1.11 -5.00 -20.47
N GLY A 392 -0.15 -5.40 -20.42
CA GLY A 392 -0.63 -6.49 -19.56
C GLY A 392 0.08 -7.84 -19.75
N TYR A 393 0.66 -8.08 -20.93
CA TYR A 393 1.39 -9.32 -21.25
C TYR A 393 2.89 -9.27 -20.93
N ARG A 394 3.42 -8.18 -20.34
CA ARG A 394 4.85 -7.94 -20.12
C ARG A 394 5.56 -9.01 -19.28
N ASN A 395 4.83 -9.66 -18.40
CA ASN A 395 5.38 -10.63 -17.47
C ASN A 395 4.98 -12.07 -17.80
N LEU A 396 4.63 -12.33 -19.05
CA LEU A 396 4.41 -13.67 -19.57
C LEU A 396 5.62 -14.16 -20.37
N LYS A 397 5.94 -15.46 -20.26
CA LYS A 397 6.93 -16.10 -21.13
C LYS A 397 6.35 -16.19 -22.55
N ARG A 398 7.15 -15.75 -23.56
CA ARG A 398 6.72 -15.70 -24.97
C ARG A 398 6.81 -17.04 -25.69
N GLU A 399 7.70 -17.93 -25.23
CA GLU A 399 8.05 -19.18 -25.89
C GLU A 399 7.31 -20.40 -25.31
N SER A 400 6.39 -20.19 -24.37
CA SER A 400 5.63 -21.26 -23.73
C SER A 400 4.34 -21.54 -24.49
N GLU A 401 4.03 -22.83 -24.76
CA GLU A 401 2.74 -23.25 -25.34
C GLU A 401 1.54 -22.80 -24.50
N LYS A 402 1.73 -22.65 -23.19
CA LYS A 402 0.73 -22.09 -22.27
C LYS A 402 1.28 -20.81 -21.64
N PRO A 403 0.44 -19.81 -21.44
CA PRO A 403 0.84 -18.60 -20.72
C PRO A 403 1.47 -18.95 -19.36
N GLU A 404 2.68 -18.50 -19.10
CA GLU A 404 3.38 -18.70 -17.83
C GLU A 404 3.89 -17.36 -17.32
N PHE A 405 3.52 -17.00 -16.08
CA PHE A 405 3.97 -15.79 -15.43
C PHE A 405 5.44 -15.88 -15.01
N THR A 406 6.21 -14.82 -15.25
CA THR A 406 7.61 -14.75 -14.84
C THR A 406 8.07 -13.36 -14.44
N MET A 407 8.90 -13.31 -13.40
CA MET A 407 9.63 -12.12 -12.94
C MET A 407 11.16 -12.30 -13.07
N THR A 408 11.60 -13.31 -13.81
CA THR A 408 13.04 -13.59 -13.98
C THR A 408 13.77 -12.36 -14.53
N GLY A 409 14.87 -11.96 -13.89
CA GLY A 409 15.68 -10.79 -14.24
C GLY A 409 15.10 -9.43 -13.85
N LYS A 410 13.91 -9.39 -13.23
CA LYS A 410 13.20 -8.12 -12.90
C LYS A 410 13.15 -7.80 -11.41
N THR A 411 13.38 -8.76 -10.53
CA THR A 411 13.13 -8.65 -9.09
C THR A 411 13.96 -7.58 -8.39
N SER A 412 15.19 -7.34 -8.82
CA SER A 412 16.06 -6.28 -8.28
C SER A 412 15.62 -4.87 -8.68
N SER A 413 14.80 -4.75 -9.75
CA SER A 413 14.24 -3.49 -10.23
C SER A 413 12.77 -3.32 -9.86
N PHE A 414 12.19 -4.25 -9.08
CA PHE A 414 10.79 -4.24 -8.70
C PHE A 414 10.61 -4.44 -7.19
N PHE A 415 10.41 -3.37 -6.46
CA PHE A 415 10.23 -3.39 -5.01
C PHE A 415 9.10 -2.44 -4.54
N PRO A 416 7.87 -2.59 -5.07
CA PRO A 416 6.76 -1.70 -4.74
C PRO A 416 6.32 -1.79 -3.27
N PHE A 417 6.72 -2.85 -2.59
CA PHE A 417 6.46 -3.08 -1.17
C PHE A 417 7.68 -2.79 -0.27
N GLY A 418 8.69 -2.10 -0.79
CA GLY A 418 9.97 -1.95 -0.10
C GLY A 418 10.78 -3.23 -0.12
N GLY A 419 11.58 -3.46 0.92
CA GLY A 419 12.44 -4.65 0.96
C GLY A 419 13.10 -4.88 2.32
N GLY A 420 13.72 -6.05 2.45
CA GLY A 420 14.44 -6.44 3.64
C GLY A 420 13.57 -6.56 4.90
N PRO A 421 14.11 -6.22 6.09
CA PRO A 421 13.37 -6.36 7.35
C PRO A 421 12.14 -5.46 7.48
N SER A 422 12.01 -4.46 6.60
CA SER A 422 10.90 -3.49 6.59
C SER A 422 9.98 -3.64 5.37
N ILE A 423 10.01 -4.80 4.71
CA ILE A 423 9.06 -5.10 3.62
C ILE A 423 7.61 -5.00 4.12
N CYS A 424 6.72 -4.48 3.29
CA CYS A 424 5.32 -4.31 3.65
C CYS A 424 4.70 -5.64 4.14
N PRO A 425 4.18 -5.70 5.36
CA PRO A 425 3.54 -6.90 5.88
C PRO A 425 2.20 -7.18 5.18
N GLY A 426 1.51 -6.15 4.69
CA GLY A 426 0.21 -6.27 4.02
C GLY A 426 0.27 -6.77 2.58
N ARG A 427 1.45 -7.03 2.00
CA ARG A 427 1.60 -7.36 0.56
C ARG A 427 0.83 -8.61 0.11
N VAL A 428 0.64 -9.59 1.01
CA VAL A 428 -0.10 -10.83 0.67
C VAL A 428 -1.59 -10.52 0.61
N PHE A 429 -2.13 -9.90 1.66
CA PHE A 429 -3.53 -9.48 1.71
C PHE A 429 -3.88 -8.50 0.58
N ALA A 430 -3.08 -7.46 0.36
CA ALA A 430 -3.29 -6.48 -0.72
C ALA A 430 -3.30 -7.13 -2.12
N LYS A 431 -2.40 -8.10 -2.39
CA LYS A 431 -2.42 -8.85 -3.64
C LYS A 431 -3.74 -9.59 -3.80
N GLN A 432 -4.17 -10.32 -2.79
CA GLN A 432 -5.40 -11.10 -2.82
C GLN A 432 -6.63 -10.21 -3.00
N GLU A 433 -6.69 -9.11 -2.26
CA GLU A 433 -7.74 -8.11 -2.33
C GLU A 433 -7.87 -7.53 -3.76
N ILE A 434 -6.78 -7.07 -4.36
CA ILE A 434 -6.77 -6.49 -5.71
C ILE A 434 -7.19 -7.53 -6.75
N LEU A 435 -6.62 -8.75 -6.70
CA LEU A 435 -6.92 -9.79 -7.67
C LEU A 435 -8.38 -10.24 -7.59
N MET A 436 -8.93 -10.42 -6.38
CA MET A 436 -10.35 -10.77 -6.18
C MET A 436 -11.28 -9.67 -6.68
N THR A 437 -10.96 -8.41 -6.42
CA THR A 437 -11.73 -7.25 -6.89
C THR A 437 -11.79 -7.20 -8.41
N ILE A 438 -10.64 -7.30 -9.08
CA ILE A 438 -10.58 -7.29 -10.55
C ILE A 438 -11.34 -8.48 -11.13
N ALA A 439 -11.13 -9.70 -10.60
CA ALA A 439 -11.84 -10.88 -11.04
C ALA A 439 -13.36 -10.73 -10.90
N ALA A 440 -13.84 -10.20 -9.76
CA ALA A 440 -15.26 -9.97 -9.55
C ALA A 440 -15.84 -8.98 -10.58
N LEU A 441 -15.15 -7.87 -10.84
CA LEU A 441 -15.65 -6.83 -11.75
C LEU A 441 -15.63 -7.32 -13.20
N VAL A 442 -14.54 -7.90 -13.69
CA VAL A 442 -14.46 -8.34 -15.10
C VAL A 442 -15.36 -9.53 -15.42
N THR A 443 -15.70 -10.37 -14.44
CA THR A 443 -16.57 -11.53 -14.68
C THR A 443 -18.06 -11.20 -14.51
N ARG A 444 -18.39 -10.30 -13.56
CA ARG A 444 -19.78 -9.99 -13.23
C ARG A 444 -20.37 -8.87 -14.05
N PHE A 445 -19.52 -8.03 -14.65
CA PHE A 445 -19.97 -6.86 -15.40
C PHE A 445 -19.49 -6.90 -16.84
N GLU A 446 -20.30 -6.33 -17.72
CA GLU A 446 -19.88 -5.80 -19.01
C GLU A 446 -19.61 -4.31 -18.80
N ILE A 447 -18.42 -3.85 -19.17
CA ILE A 447 -17.95 -2.48 -18.87
C ILE A 447 -17.44 -1.83 -20.15
N GLU A 448 -17.91 -0.62 -20.43
CA GLU A 448 -17.52 0.17 -21.58
C GLU A 448 -17.09 1.58 -21.18
N LEU A 449 -15.97 2.05 -21.72
CA LEU A 449 -15.51 3.42 -21.54
C LEU A 449 -16.48 4.40 -22.19
N ILE A 450 -16.86 5.45 -21.46
CA ILE A 450 -17.60 6.60 -22.00
C ILE A 450 -16.61 7.75 -22.24
N ASP A 451 -16.01 8.25 -21.16
CA ASP A 451 -15.13 9.41 -21.20
C ASP A 451 -14.09 9.38 -20.03
N TRP A 452 -13.04 10.14 -20.22
CA TRP A 452 -12.19 10.58 -19.12
C TRP A 452 -12.73 11.90 -18.58
N ILE A 453 -12.76 12.06 -17.27
CA ILE A 453 -13.34 13.23 -16.60
C ILE A 453 -12.39 13.78 -15.52
N HIS A 454 -12.34 15.09 -15.41
CA HIS A 454 -11.66 15.77 -14.32
C HIS A 454 -12.39 15.54 -12.98
N PRO A 455 -11.72 15.77 -11.82
CA PRO A 455 -12.35 15.65 -10.51
C PRO A 455 -13.62 16.51 -10.34
N ASP A 456 -13.71 17.64 -11.04
CA ASP A 456 -14.87 18.51 -11.08
C ASP A 456 -16.03 18.01 -11.99
N GLY A 457 -15.86 16.86 -12.64
CA GLY A 457 -16.85 16.25 -13.52
C GLY A 457 -16.80 16.70 -14.98
N ILE A 458 -15.90 17.63 -15.33
CA ILE A 458 -15.74 18.11 -16.71
C ILE A 458 -15.02 17.05 -17.55
N LYS A 459 -15.45 16.87 -18.82
CA LYS A 459 -14.81 15.96 -19.77
C LYS A 459 -13.35 16.34 -19.98
N SER A 460 -12.47 15.33 -19.90
CA SER A 460 -11.04 15.46 -20.16
C SER A 460 -10.70 15.16 -21.62
N ASN A 461 -9.70 15.86 -22.14
CA ASN A 461 -9.17 15.64 -23.47
C ASN A 461 -8.04 14.58 -23.53
N ARG A 462 -7.70 13.96 -22.41
CA ARG A 462 -6.66 12.92 -22.31
C ARG A 462 -7.02 11.86 -21.27
N PRO A 463 -6.40 10.67 -21.36
CA PRO A 463 -6.46 9.65 -20.30
C PRO A 463 -5.88 10.13 -18.96
N ALA A 464 -6.21 9.43 -17.88
CA ALA A 464 -5.60 9.61 -16.58
C ALA A 464 -4.09 9.39 -16.61
N GLN A 465 -3.40 10.11 -15.76
CA GLN A 465 -1.97 9.96 -15.46
C GLN A 465 -1.78 9.90 -13.95
N ASN A 466 -0.61 9.46 -13.50
CA ASN A 466 -0.26 9.46 -12.10
C ASN A 466 -0.34 10.88 -11.50
N ASP A 467 -0.97 11.04 -10.35
CA ASP A 467 -0.93 12.28 -9.59
C ASP A 467 0.51 12.57 -9.15
N GLN A 468 1.13 13.56 -9.78
CA GLN A 468 2.53 13.90 -9.58
C GLN A 468 2.84 14.35 -8.13
N SER A 469 1.85 14.80 -7.37
CA SER A 469 2.01 15.29 -6.00
C SER A 469 2.32 14.17 -5.00
N LEU A 470 2.02 12.91 -5.34
CA LEU A 470 2.19 11.73 -4.47
C LEU A 470 3.37 10.84 -4.86
N ILE A 471 4.19 11.25 -5.83
CA ILE A 471 5.38 10.50 -6.25
C ILE A 471 6.38 10.38 -5.08
N GLY A 472 6.88 9.16 -4.88
CA GLY A 472 7.89 8.84 -3.86
C GLY A 472 7.34 8.46 -2.49
N ALA A 473 6.03 8.46 -2.30
CA ALA A 473 5.40 8.23 -1.01
C ALA A 473 4.58 6.93 -0.93
N VAL A 474 3.75 6.63 -1.94
CA VAL A 474 2.69 5.61 -1.88
C VAL A 474 2.33 5.04 -3.25
N GLY A 475 1.27 4.23 -3.33
CA GLY A 475 0.52 4.00 -4.55
C GLY A 475 -0.07 5.30 -5.06
N ILE A 476 0.16 5.61 -6.33
CA ILE A 476 -0.20 6.90 -6.92
C ILE A 476 -1.60 6.79 -7.55
N PRO A 477 -2.59 7.55 -7.08
CA PRO A 477 -3.91 7.57 -7.69
C PRO A 477 -3.89 8.22 -9.08
N PRO A 478 -4.91 7.97 -9.91
CA PRO A 478 -5.11 8.72 -11.14
C PRO A 478 -5.46 10.18 -10.85
N ASP A 479 -4.94 11.09 -11.69
CA ASP A 479 -5.20 12.53 -11.60
C ASP A 479 -6.59 12.93 -12.15
N ARG A 480 -7.34 11.99 -12.68
CA ARG A 480 -8.69 12.12 -13.21
C ARG A 480 -9.41 10.78 -13.24
N ASP A 481 -10.71 10.82 -13.34
CA ASP A 481 -11.55 9.64 -13.31
C ASP A 481 -11.85 9.08 -14.70
N MET A 482 -12.22 7.81 -14.75
CA MET A 482 -12.78 7.17 -15.93
C MET A 482 -14.28 6.99 -15.71
N LYS A 483 -15.10 7.65 -16.54
CA LYS A 483 -16.53 7.43 -16.62
C LYS A 483 -16.79 6.25 -17.53
N VAL A 484 -17.47 5.24 -17.01
CA VAL A 484 -17.86 4.04 -17.73
C VAL A 484 -19.36 3.87 -17.70
N ARG A 485 -19.89 3.08 -18.63
CA ARG A 485 -21.16 2.40 -18.42
C ARG A 485 -20.89 0.93 -18.18
N TRP A 486 -21.62 0.37 -17.23
CA TRP A 486 -21.52 -1.04 -16.94
C TRP A 486 -22.90 -1.68 -16.78
N LYS A 487 -22.93 -2.99 -16.99
CA LYS A 487 -24.12 -3.81 -16.86
C LYS A 487 -23.77 -5.06 -16.08
N ARG A 488 -24.45 -5.27 -14.93
CA ARG A 488 -24.28 -6.49 -14.18
C ARG A 488 -24.93 -7.67 -14.90
N LEU A 489 -24.17 -8.75 -15.08
CA LEU A 489 -24.57 -9.93 -15.83
C LEU A 489 -25.18 -11.01 -14.93
N TRP A 490 -24.74 -11.06 -13.66
CA TRP A 490 -25.22 -12.04 -12.66
C TRP A 490 -24.93 -11.59 -11.21
#